data_ea6310e0470b4021822c8ddd133f7a7c
#
_entry.id   ea6310e0470b4021822c8ddd133f7a7c
#
_cell.length_a   1.000
_cell.length_b   1.000
_cell.length_c   1.000
_cell.angle_alpha   90.00
_cell.angle_beta   90.00
_cell.angle_gamma   90.00
#
_symmetry.space_group_name_H-M   'P 1'
#
loop_
_entity.id
_entity.type
_entity.pdbx_description
1 polymer ?
#
loop_
_entity_poly.entity_id
_entity_poly.type
_entity_poly.pdbx_seq_one_letter_code
_entity_poly.pdbx_strand_id
1 'polypeptide(L)'
;GRTPVGPSSWRGWQGASVSFAITRSIRDTASLLAAVQTVQPPAPFQTPLLSFNLEDPLPKNRKVAFSLNSPVQTKVSEAAKQAVLSAVNFLEEQGFEVEEAEPKLDGTQLIKDYYLVNDVESAVMFSNIENALERKLKIDDMELISWCICQAGMDVKATDYSRMLAN
;
A
#
# COMPACT_ATOMS: atom_id res chain seq x y z
N GLY A 1 7.91 -7.73 -0.31
CA GLY A 1 8.74 -8.89 -0.15
C GLY A 1 10.22 -8.60 0.14
N ARG A 2 10.66 -7.31 0.20
CA ARG A 2 12.05 -6.96 0.55
C ARG A 2 12.23 -6.67 2.03
N THR A 3 11.23 -6.07 2.66
CA THR A 3 11.25 -5.81 4.09
C THR A 3 10.67 -6.99 4.87
N PRO A 4 11.18 -7.31 6.08
CA PRO A 4 10.64 -8.39 6.89
C PRO A 4 9.17 -8.17 7.24
N VAL A 5 8.36 -9.22 7.17
CA VAL A 5 6.95 -9.20 7.54
C VAL A 5 6.60 -10.18 8.65
N GLY A 6 7.45 -11.16 8.91
CA GLY A 6 7.25 -12.17 9.95
C GLY A 6 8.06 -11.91 11.20
N PRO A 7 7.86 -12.72 12.26
CA PRO A 7 6.98 -13.90 12.30
C PRO A 7 5.51 -13.62 12.65
N SER A 8 5.15 -12.44 13.13
CA SER A 8 3.81 -12.16 13.66
C SER A 8 2.74 -11.95 12.57
N SER A 9 3.14 -11.49 11.40
CA SER A 9 2.20 -11.21 10.30
C SER A 9 2.86 -11.44 8.95
N TRP A 10 2.65 -12.60 8.35
CA TRP A 10 3.21 -12.93 7.03
C TRP A 10 2.48 -12.29 5.85
N ARG A 11 1.22 -11.91 6.03
CA ARG A 11 0.33 -11.34 5.00
C ARG A 11 -0.52 -10.22 5.56
N GLY A 12 0.11 -9.15 6.06
CA GLY A 12 -0.65 -8.00 6.52
C GLY A 12 -1.61 -7.49 5.44
N TRP A 13 -2.89 -7.47 5.75
CA TRP A 13 -3.96 -7.07 4.82
C TRP A 13 -3.86 -7.77 3.46
N GLN A 14 -3.65 -9.07 3.47
CA GLN A 14 -3.49 -9.91 2.28
C GLN A 14 -2.38 -9.45 1.32
N GLY A 15 -1.39 -8.74 1.83
CA GLY A 15 -0.28 -8.18 1.07
C GLY A 15 -0.44 -6.72 0.67
N ALA A 16 -1.59 -6.11 0.94
CA ALA A 16 -1.81 -4.68 0.68
C ALA A 16 -1.06 -3.77 1.68
N SER A 17 -0.63 -4.30 2.83
CA SER A 17 0.15 -3.57 3.82
C SER A 17 1.61 -4.00 3.81
N VAL A 18 2.50 -3.02 3.65
CA VAL A 18 3.95 -3.19 3.73
C VAL A 18 4.52 -2.14 4.68
N SER A 19 5.29 -2.59 5.64
CA SER A 19 5.94 -1.70 6.60
C SER A 19 7.36 -1.37 6.17
N PHE A 20 7.72 -0.11 6.28
CA PHE A 20 9.09 0.37 6.17
C PHE A 20 9.28 1.57 7.09
N ALA A 21 10.32 2.36 6.89
CA ALA A 21 10.64 3.50 7.75
C ALA A 21 10.26 4.83 7.10
N ILE A 22 10.02 5.82 7.96
CA ILE A 22 9.95 7.24 7.57
C ILE A 22 11.30 7.86 7.92
N THR A 23 11.96 8.46 6.94
CA THR A 23 13.28 9.07 7.10
C THR A 23 13.27 10.52 6.62
N ARG A 24 14.30 11.28 6.98
CA ARG A 24 14.47 12.68 6.54
C ARG A 24 15.28 12.82 5.25
N SER A 25 15.97 11.77 4.82
CA SER A 25 16.78 11.81 3.61
C SER A 25 16.69 10.50 2.82
N ILE A 26 16.88 10.59 1.51
CA ILE A 26 16.97 9.41 0.63
C ILE A 26 18.18 8.54 1.01
N ARG A 27 19.29 9.12 1.49
CA ARG A 27 20.43 8.36 1.99
C ARG A 27 20.07 7.47 3.16
N ASP A 28 19.33 7.99 4.13
CA ASP A 28 18.90 7.20 5.29
C ASP A 28 17.94 6.10 4.85
N THR A 29 17.01 6.40 3.93
CA THR A 29 16.10 5.41 3.34
C THR A 29 16.89 4.27 2.67
N ALA A 30 17.88 4.61 1.86
CA ALA A 30 18.70 3.65 1.15
C ALA A 30 19.55 2.79 2.12
N SER A 31 20.20 3.42 3.09
CA SER A 31 21.00 2.74 4.11
C SER A 31 20.15 1.78 4.94
N LEU A 32 18.96 2.23 5.33
CA LEU A 32 18.05 1.39 6.10
C LEU A 32 17.49 0.23 5.27
N LEU A 33 17.13 0.47 3.99
CA LEU A 33 16.71 -0.61 3.11
C LEU A 33 17.81 -1.65 2.91
N ALA A 34 19.04 -1.21 2.68
CA ALA A 34 20.20 -2.10 2.57
C ALA A 34 20.40 -2.97 3.83
N ALA A 35 20.17 -2.38 5.02
CA ALA A 35 20.33 -3.08 6.28
C ALA A 35 19.20 -4.08 6.62
N VAL A 36 17.94 -3.77 6.22
CA VAL A 36 16.80 -4.59 6.64
C VAL A 36 16.28 -5.52 5.56
N GLN A 37 16.67 -5.34 4.30
CA GLN A 37 16.19 -6.21 3.24
C GLN A 37 16.65 -7.65 3.46
N THR A 38 15.75 -8.60 3.30
CA THR A 38 16.01 -10.01 3.53
C THR A 38 15.04 -10.87 2.74
N VAL A 39 15.43 -12.10 2.49
CA VAL A 39 14.55 -13.16 1.99
C VAL A 39 14.06 -13.97 3.19
N GLN A 40 12.76 -13.98 3.40
CA GLN A 40 12.12 -14.79 4.44
C GLN A 40 11.39 -15.97 3.78
N PRO A 41 11.92 -17.20 3.81
CA PRO A 41 11.33 -18.35 3.09
C PRO A 41 9.83 -18.59 3.34
N PRO A 42 9.31 -18.40 4.57
CA PRO A 42 7.88 -18.56 4.84
C PRO A 42 7.01 -17.40 4.31
N ALA A 43 7.59 -16.27 3.90
CA ALA A 43 6.82 -15.14 3.40
C ALA A 43 6.20 -15.47 2.03
N PRO A 44 4.90 -15.16 1.82
CA PRO A 44 4.20 -15.47 0.58
C PRO A 44 4.68 -14.61 -0.61
N PHE A 45 5.24 -13.45 -0.33
CA PHE A 45 5.76 -12.53 -1.33
C PHE A 45 7.27 -12.40 -1.17
N GLN A 46 8.00 -12.84 -2.21
CA GLN A 46 9.44 -12.77 -2.22
C GLN A 46 9.91 -11.99 -3.45
N THR A 47 10.94 -11.18 -3.27
CA THR A 47 11.58 -10.43 -4.35
C THR A 47 13.10 -10.53 -4.20
N PRO A 48 13.87 -10.48 -5.30
CA PRO A 48 15.32 -10.42 -5.23
C PRO A 48 15.79 -9.23 -4.37
N LEU A 49 16.86 -9.41 -3.64
CA LEU A 49 17.52 -8.32 -2.94
C LEU A 49 18.01 -7.27 -3.94
N LEU A 50 17.92 -6.01 -3.55
CA LEU A 50 18.44 -4.90 -4.34
C LEU A 50 19.91 -4.69 -4.01
N SER A 51 20.73 -4.56 -5.06
CA SER A 51 22.04 -3.94 -4.97
C SER A 51 21.94 -2.58 -5.65
N PHE A 52 22.26 -1.52 -4.94
CA PHE A 52 22.22 -0.16 -5.47
C PHE A 52 23.27 0.71 -4.80
N ASN A 53 23.76 1.69 -5.55
CA ASN A 53 24.59 2.75 -5.05
C ASN A 53 23.96 4.09 -5.45
N LEU A 54 23.80 5.00 -4.51
CA LEU A 54 23.21 6.32 -4.78
C LEU A 54 24.09 7.22 -5.65
N GLU A 55 25.38 6.90 -5.76
CA GLU A 55 26.33 7.61 -6.61
C GLU A 55 26.31 7.09 -8.07
N ASP A 56 25.60 5.98 -8.33
CA ASP A 56 25.50 5.47 -9.69
C ASP A 56 24.75 6.46 -10.58
N PRO A 57 25.21 6.68 -11.81
CA PRO A 57 24.54 7.58 -12.74
C PRO A 57 23.13 7.06 -13.03
N LEU A 58 22.20 7.99 -13.20
CA LEU A 58 20.85 7.63 -13.63
C LEU A 58 20.91 6.91 -14.97
N PRO A 59 20.19 5.79 -15.15
CA PRO A 59 20.13 5.10 -16.42
C PRO A 59 19.61 6.03 -17.51
N LYS A 60 20.28 6.03 -18.64
CA LYS A 60 19.84 6.76 -19.83
C LYS A 60 18.54 6.16 -20.38
N ASN A 61 17.75 6.98 -21.08
CA ASN A 61 16.52 6.57 -21.79
C ASN A 61 15.44 5.95 -20.87
N ARG A 62 15.24 6.49 -19.68
CA ARG A 62 14.08 6.10 -18.86
C ARG A 62 12.83 6.80 -19.35
N LYS A 63 11.79 5.98 -19.53
CA LYS A 63 10.44 6.47 -19.75
C LYS A 63 9.69 6.53 -18.41
N VAL A 64 8.98 7.64 -18.19
CA VAL A 64 8.14 7.85 -17.01
C VAL A 64 6.74 8.21 -17.50
N ALA A 65 5.75 7.46 -17.04
CA ALA A 65 4.35 7.81 -17.26
C ALA A 65 3.82 8.62 -16.07
N PHE A 66 2.95 9.58 -16.34
CA PHE A 66 2.22 10.31 -15.30
C PHE A 66 0.73 10.38 -15.63
N SER A 67 -0.10 10.62 -14.62
CA SER A 67 -1.53 10.87 -14.78
C SER A 67 -1.96 12.06 -13.93
N LEU A 68 -2.90 12.85 -14.45
CA LEU A 68 -3.57 13.94 -13.76
C LEU A 68 -4.97 13.54 -13.25
N ASN A 69 -5.38 12.31 -13.53
CA ASN A 69 -6.69 11.80 -13.17
C ASN A 69 -6.60 10.84 -11.96
N SER A 70 -7.73 10.71 -11.27
CA SER A 70 -7.88 9.75 -10.20
C SER A 70 -8.34 8.40 -10.77
N PRO A 71 -7.68 7.27 -10.45
CA PRO A 71 -8.12 5.96 -10.91
C PRO A 71 -9.50 5.56 -10.38
N VAL A 72 -9.96 6.21 -9.32
CA VAL A 72 -11.29 6.00 -8.72
C VAL A 72 -12.29 7.10 -9.11
N GLN A 73 -11.99 7.88 -10.15
CA GLN A 73 -12.85 8.91 -10.74
C GLN A 73 -13.26 10.04 -9.78
N THR A 74 -12.49 10.28 -8.73
CA THR A 74 -12.70 11.43 -7.85
C THR A 74 -12.06 12.68 -8.44
N LYS A 75 -12.61 13.85 -8.09
CA LYS A 75 -12.07 15.14 -8.56
C LYS A 75 -10.67 15.36 -7.99
N VAL A 76 -9.69 15.53 -8.86
CA VAL A 76 -8.33 15.93 -8.48
C VAL A 76 -8.25 17.45 -8.39
N SER A 77 -7.67 17.97 -7.31
CA SER A 77 -7.51 19.42 -7.14
C SER A 77 -6.45 19.98 -8.10
N GLU A 78 -6.59 21.25 -8.47
CA GLU A 78 -5.60 21.93 -9.33
C GLU A 78 -4.21 21.98 -8.66
N ALA A 79 -4.16 22.14 -7.34
CA ALA A 79 -2.89 22.11 -6.60
C ALA A 79 -2.18 20.75 -6.74
N ALA A 80 -2.92 19.64 -6.69
CA ALA A 80 -2.34 18.30 -6.89
C ALA A 80 -1.85 18.11 -8.33
N LYS A 81 -2.62 18.55 -9.33
CA LYS A 81 -2.20 18.52 -10.74
C LYS A 81 -0.93 19.33 -10.97
N GLN A 82 -0.86 20.55 -10.43
CA GLN A 82 0.33 21.40 -10.54
C GLN A 82 1.57 20.77 -9.88
N ALA A 83 1.40 20.07 -8.76
CA ALA A 83 2.50 19.35 -8.12
C ALA A 83 3.05 18.22 -9.03
N VAL A 84 2.15 17.46 -9.69
CA VAL A 84 2.54 16.45 -10.68
C VAL A 84 3.26 17.08 -11.87
N LEU A 85 2.71 18.14 -12.45
CA LEU A 85 3.31 18.84 -13.58
C LEU A 85 4.69 19.44 -13.24
N SER A 86 4.88 19.93 -12.02
CA SER A 86 6.19 20.40 -11.56
C SER A 86 7.22 19.26 -11.51
N ALA A 87 6.79 18.06 -11.08
CA ALA A 87 7.65 16.88 -11.10
C ALA A 87 7.95 16.41 -12.54
N VAL A 88 6.97 16.49 -13.46
CA VAL A 88 7.14 16.21 -14.88
C VAL A 88 8.22 17.10 -15.49
N ASN A 89 8.09 18.42 -15.31
CA ASN A 89 9.07 19.39 -15.83
C ASN A 89 10.48 19.11 -15.29
N PHE A 90 10.59 18.81 -14.00
CA PHE A 90 11.88 18.45 -13.42
C PHE A 90 12.48 17.19 -14.06
N LEU A 91 11.67 16.15 -14.29
CA LEU A 91 12.15 14.91 -14.91
C LEU A 91 12.59 15.12 -16.36
N GLU A 92 11.84 15.93 -17.14
CA GLU A 92 12.21 16.31 -18.50
C GLU A 92 13.55 17.08 -18.53
N GLU A 93 13.74 18.02 -17.62
CA GLU A 93 15.03 18.76 -17.44
C GLU A 93 16.20 17.82 -17.11
N GLN A 94 15.92 16.70 -16.44
CA GLN A 94 16.92 15.66 -16.16
C GLN A 94 17.10 14.65 -17.33
N GLY A 95 16.40 14.85 -18.45
CA GLY A 95 16.55 14.06 -19.67
C GLY A 95 15.73 12.76 -19.69
N PHE A 96 14.69 12.66 -18.88
CA PHE A 96 13.73 11.56 -18.96
C PHE A 96 12.74 11.81 -20.10
N GLU A 97 12.32 10.73 -20.75
CA GLU A 97 11.17 10.75 -21.66
C GLU A 97 9.90 10.61 -20.80
N VAL A 98 9.05 11.64 -20.77
CA VAL A 98 7.85 11.66 -19.96
C VAL A 98 6.61 11.67 -20.83
N GLU A 99 5.63 10.83 -20.54
CA GLU A 99 4.37 10.74 -21.30
C GLU A 99 3.16 10.71 -20.36
N GLU A 100 2.04 11.32 -20.75
CA GLU A 100 0.79 11.17 -20.04
C GLU A 100 0.17 9.82 -20.40
N ALA A 101 0.11 8.91 -19.45
CA ALA A 101 -0.47 7.58 -19.63
C ALA A 101 -0.99 7.02 -18.31
N GLU A 102 -2.07 6.27 -18.40
CA GLU A 102 -2.74 5.67 -17.24
C GLU A 102 -2.70 4.16 -17.32
N PRO A 103 -2.49 3.48 -16.17
CA PRO A 103 -2.69 2.04 -16.13
C PRO A 103 -4.15 1.69 -16.40
N LYS A 104 -4.40 0.62 -17.16
CA LYS A 104 -5.76 0.13 -17.40
C LYS A 104 -6.26 -0.58 -16.14
N LEU A 105 -6.85 0.15 -15.22
CA LEU A 105 -7.40 -0.35 -13.96
C LEU A 105 -8.91 -0.05 -13.89
N ASP A 106 -9.69 -1.01 -13.39
CA ASP A 106 -11.03 -0.73 -12.88
C ASP A 106 -10.90 -0.16 -11.47
N GLY A 107 -10.75 1.16 -11.37
CA GLY A 107 -10.60 1.84 -10.09
C GLY A 107 -11.81 1.70 -9.18
N THR A 108 -13.01 1.52 -9.74
CA THR A 108 -14.24 1.28 -8.97
C THR A 108 -14.20 -0.10 -8.31
N GLN A 109 -13.74 -1.11 -9.02
CA GLN A 109 -13.59 -2.44 -8.45
C GLN A 109 -12.44 -2.46 -7.44
N LEU A 110 -11.31 -1.84 -7.76
CA LEU A 110 -10.16 -1.75 -6.87
C LEU A 110 -10.53 -1.15 -5.49
N ILE A 111 -11.32 -0.07 -5.47
CA ILE A 111 -11.72 0.55 -4.19
C ILE A 111 -12.69 -0.34 -3.40
N LYS A 112 -13.58 -1.07 -4.07
CA LYS A 112 -14.47 -2.03 -3.41
C LYS A 112 -13.68 -3.18 -2.78
N ASP A 113 -12.73 -3.73 -3.51
CA ASP A 113 -11.87 -4.82 -3.04
C ASP A 113 -11.00 -4.35 -1.87
N TYR A 114 -10.44 -3.14 -1.95
CA TYR A 114 -9.69 -2.54 -0.85
C TYR A 114 -10.53 -2.40 0.43
N TYR A 115 -11.76 -1.86 0.34
CA TYR A 115 -12.62 -1.74 1.51
C TYR A 115 -13.05 -3.10 2.05
N LEU A 116 -13.27 -4.09 1.20
CA LEU A 116 -13.60 -5.44 1.65
C LEU A 116 -12.45 -6.06 2.46
N VAL A 117 -11.20 -5.89 2.02
CA VAL A 117 -10.03 -6.29 2.81
C VAL A 117 -9.94 -5.50 4.12
N ASN A 118 -10.11 -4.18 4.05
CA ASN A 118 -10.07 -3.31 5.23
C ASN A 118 -11.07 -3.74 6.30
N ASP A 119 -12.30 -4.00 5.91
CA ASP A 119 -13.39 -4.34 6.82
C ASP A 119 -13.13 -5.70 7.48
N VAL A 120 -12.77 -6.71 6.69
CA VAL A 120 -12.49 -8.07 7.21
C VAL A 120 -11.27 -8.10 8.11
N GLU A 121 -10.16 -7.49 7.71
CA GLU A 121 -8.95 -7.45 8.54
C GLU A 121 -9.15 -6.65 9.83
N SER A 122 -9.97 -5.59 9.77
CA SER A 122 -10.37 -4.82 10.97
C SER A 122 -11.26 -5.65 11.89
N ALA A 123 -12.17 -6.44 11.36
CA ALA A 123 -12.99 -7.36 12.16
C ALA A 123 -12.16 -8.46 12.84
N VAL A 124 -11.13 -8.98 12.16
CA VAL A 124 -10.17 -9.92 12.77
C VAL A 124 -9.40 -9.26 13.89
N MET A 125 -8.88 -8.04 13.68
CA MET A 125 -8.18 -7.28 14.71
C MET A 125 -9.08 -7.02 15.92
N PHE A 126 -10.34 -6.62 15.70
CA PHE A 126 -11.35 -6.42 16.73
C PHE A 126 -11.55 -7.69 17.57
N SER A 127 -11.74 -8.84 16.92
CA SER A 127 -11.88 -10.13 17.59
C SER A 127 -10.65 -10.51 18.43
N ASN A 128 -9.46 -10.22 17.93
CA ASN A 128 -8.21 -10.46 18.66
C ASN A 128 -8.11 -9.58 19.93
N ILE A 129 -8.55 -8.33 19.87
CA ILE A 129 -8.61 -7.42 21.02
C ILE A 129 -9.62 -7.95 22.06
N GLU A 130 -10.82 -8.38 21.64
CA GLU A 130 -11.80 -9.00 22.53
C GLU A 130 -11.21 -10.20 23.28
N ASN A 131 -10.52 -11.08 22.54
CA ASN A 131 -9.87 -12.25 23.13
C ASN A 131 -8.77 -11.86 24.14
N ALA A 132 -7.95 -10.86 23.82
CA ALA A 132 -6.90 -10.39 24.72
C ALA A 132 -7.45 -9.71 25.97
N LEU A 133 -8.59 -9.04 25.87
CA LEU A 133 -9.27 -8.38 26.99
C LEU A 133 -10.22 -9.30 27.76
N GLU A 134 -10.45 -10.52 27.29
CA GLU A 134 -11.41 -11.49 27.81
C GLU A 134 -12.83 -10.89 27.99
N ARG A 135 -13.20 -9.92 27.15
CA ARG A 135 -14.52 -9.31 27.13
C ARG A 135 -14.93 -8.83 25.74
N LYS A 136 -16.21 -8.67 25.54
CA LYS A 136 -16.76 -8.03 24.34
C LYS A 136 -16.48 -6.53 24.34
N LEU A 137 -16.10 -6.00 23.19
CA LEU A 137 -16.00 -4.57 22.96
C LEU A 137 -17.38 -3.95 22.77
N LYS A 138 -17.48 -2.67 23.13
CA LYS A 138 -18.67 -1.84 22.99
C LYS A 138 -18.35 -0.65 22.11
N ILE A 139 -19.39 0.00 21.59
CA ILE A 139 -19.24 1.17 20.73
C ILE A 139 -18.41 2.29 21.38
N ASP A 140 -18.48 2.42 22.72
CA ASP A 140 -17.76 3.44 23.49
C ASP A 140 -16.28 3.08 23.74
N ASP A 141 -15.84 1.88 23.37
CA ASP A 141 -14.44 1.46 23.50
C ASP A 141 -13.55 2.00 22.36
N MET A 142 -14.14 2.57 21.31
CA MET A 142 -13.39 3.07 20.14
C MET A 142 -14.15 4.17 19.40
N GLU A 143 -13.51 4.75 18.38
CA GLU A 143 -14.14 5.70 17.49
C GLU A 143 -15.27 5.05 16.68
N LEU A 144 -16.36 5.80 16.48
CA LEU A 144 -17.55 5.31 15.77
C LEU A 144 -17.22 4.74 14.39
N ILE A 145 -16.32 5.39 13.64
CA ILE A 145 -15.93 4.90 12.30
C ILE A 145 -15.23 3.54 12.38
N SER A 146 -14.35 3.35 13.35
CA SER A 146 -13.66 2.08 13.58
C SER A 146 -14.65 0.98 13.96
N TRP A 147 -15.63 1.29 14.81
CA TRP A 147 -16.71 0.38 15.15
C TRP A 147 -17.50 -0.06 13.91
N CYS A 148 -17.93 0.90 13.07
CA CYS A 148 -18.69 0.61 11.86
C CYS A 148 -17.92 -0.27 10.89
N ILE A 149 -16.63 -0.01 10.67
CA ILE A 149 -15.74 -0.81 9.81
C ILE A 149 -15.66 -2.25 10.35
N CYS A 150 -15.42 -2.42 11.64
CA CYS A 150 -15.34 -3.75 12.25
C CYS A 150 -16.66 -4.52 12.13
N GLN A 151 -17.81 -3.85 12.33
CA GLN A 151 -19.13 -4.49 12.18
C GLN A 151 -19.38 -4.89 10.73
N ALA A 152 -19.06 -4.03 9.76
CA ALA A 152 -19.16 -4.35 8.33
C ALA A 152 -18.34 -5.60 7.97
N GLY A 153 -17.12 -5.71 8.52
CA GLY A 153 -16.27 -6.88 8.29
C GLY A 153 -16.83 -8.18 8.89
N MET A 154 -17.53 -8.10 10.02
CA MET A 154 -18.19 -9.27 10.63
C MET A 154 -19.32 -9.83 9.76
N ASP A 155 -19.97 -8.99 8.95
CA ASP A 155 -21.09 -9.38 8.08
C ASP A 155 -20.62 -9.93 6.70
N VAL A 156 -19.31 -9.84 6.40
CA VAL A 156 -18.77 -10.34 5.13
C VAL A 156 -18.78 -11.87 5.08
N LYS A 157 -19.36 -12.41 4.00
CA LYS A 157 -19.33 -13.85 3.78
C LYS A 157 -17.96 -14.32 3.31
N ALA A 158 -17.49 -15.43 3.86
CA ALA A 158 -16.22 -16.03 3.47
C ALA A 158 -16.11 -16.29 1.95
N THR A 159 -17.23 -16.62 1.29
CA THR A 159 -17.30 -16.84 -0.16
C THR A 159 -17.05 -15.56 -0.95
N ASP A 160 -17.50 -14.41 -0.48
CA ASP A 160 -17.31 -13.12 -1.16
C ASP A 160 -15.88 -12.65 -0.99
N TYR A 161 -15.32 -12.79 0.21
CA TYR A 161 -13.91 -12.51 0.49
C TYR A 161 -12.96 -13.40 -0.33
N SER A 162 -13.24 -14.73 -0.37
CA SER A 162 -12.42 -15.67 -1.14
C SER A 162 -12.47 -15.38 -2.65
N ARG A 163 -13.65 -14.98 -3.17
CA ARG A 163 -13.80 -14.62 -4.58
C ARG A 163 -13.02 -13.34 -4.92
N MET A 164 -13.05 -12.35 -4.06
CA MET A 164 -12.28 -11.11 -4.23
C MET A 164 -10.77 -11.40 -4.28
N LEU A 165 -10.26 -12.27 -3.40
CA LEU A 165 -8.83 -12.64 -3.39
C LEU A 165 -8.37 -13.43 -4.63
N ALA A 166 -9.30 -13.99 -5.41
CA ALA A 166 -9.00 -14.76 -6.60
C ALA A 166 -8.99 -13.94 -7.90
N ASN A 167 -9.45 -12.68 -7.85
CA ASN A 167 -9.48 -11.74 -8.98
C ASN A 167 -8.22 -10.89 -9.02
#